data_b6332b0ec67443db821364a1708d2ea3
#
_entry.id   b6332b0ec67443db821364a1708d2ea3
#
_cell.length_a   1.000
_cell.length_b   1.000
_cell.length_c   1.000
_cell.angle_alpha   90.00
_cell.angle_beta   90.00
_cell.angle_gamma   90.00
#
_symmetry.space_group_name_H-M   'P 1'
#
loop_
_entity.id
_entity.type
_entity.pdbx_description
1 polymer ?
#
loop_
_entity_poly.entity_id
_entity_poly.type
_entity_poly.pdbx_seq_one_letter_code
_entity_poly.pdbx_strand_id
1 'polypeptide(L)'
;MKSGHAIRFGKWDLRERELLTTYNLLSAKEVVYLLNVSARDYLRIISTAHSPTDDMDTNTAAVEEQKKQKKVSSNVKFEAVKAVITSELGANSAVLPVSCKWEWSLVEMDKNGVLK
;
A
#
# COMPACT_ATOMS: atom_id res chain seq x y z
N MET A 1 25.60 -13.63 7.13
CA MET A 1 25.35 -12.28 6.54
C MET A 1 26.26 -11.94 5.35
N LYS A 2 27.05 -12.88 4.84
CA LYS A 2 27.92 -12.62 3.67
C LYS A 2 27.17 -12.43 2.34
N SER A 3 25.88 -12.78 2.27
CA SER A 3 25.04 -12.72 1.06
C SER A 3 24.16 -11.47 0.93
N GLY A 4 24.21 -10.54 1.90
CA GLY A 4 23.41 -9.31 1.87
C GLY A 4 21.90 -9.46 2.09
N HIS A 5 21.39 -10.67 2.36
CA HIS A 5 19.98 -10.91 2.60
C HIS A 5 19.59 -10.54 4.02
N ALA A 6 18.39 -9.95 4.19
CA ALA A 6 17.85 -9.66 5.51
C ALA A 6 17.53 -10.96 6.27
N ILE A 7 17.75 -10.92 7.59
CA ILE A 7 17.57 -12.09 8.47
C ILE A 7 16.14 -12.65 8.40
N ARG A 8 15.12 -11.80 8.23
CA ARG A 8 13.71 -12.19 8.12
C ARG A 8 13.40 -13.17 6.99
N PHE A 9 14.26 -13.26 5.96
CA PHE A 9 14.08 -14.18 4.83
C PHE A 9 14.75 -15.54 5.07
N GLY A 10 15.48 -15.70 6.18
CA GLY A 10 16.07 -16.98 6.56
C GLY A 10 15.00 -17.97 7.03
N LYS A 11 15.27 -19.26 6.80
CA LYS A 11 14.46 -20.33 7.37
C LYS A 11 14.94 -20.60 8.80
N TRP A 12 14.32 -19.97 9.77
CA TRP A 12 14.67 -20.10 11.17
C TRP A 12 13.70 -21.01 11.90
N ASP A 13 14.21 -21.88 12.78
CA ASP A 13 13.41 -22.64 13.73
C ASP A 13 12.83 -21.74 14.83
N LEU A 14 11.84 -22.23 15.57
CA LEU A 14 11.15 -21.46 16.62
C LEU A 14 12.14 -20.91 17.65
N ARG A 15 13.07 -21.74 18.12
CA ARG A 15 14.11 -21.35 19.10
C ARG A 15 15.07 -20.30 18.56
N GLU A 16 15.43 -20.41 17.29
CA GLU A 16 16.30 -19.45 16.62
C GLU A 16 15.59 -18.09 16.47
N ARG A 17 14.30 -18.08 16.18
CA ARG A 17 13.49 -16.85 16.12
C ARG A 17 13.40 -16.16 17.47
N GLU A 18 13.18 -16.91 18.55
CA GLU A 18 13.17 -16.38 19.91
C GLU A 18 14.52 -15.72 20.25
N LEU A 19 15.62 -16.39 19.91
CA LEU A 19 16.98 -15.86 20.12
C LEU A 19 17.21 -14.60 19.30
N LEU A 20 16.83 -14.57 18.03
CA LEU A 20 16.93 -13.40 17.14
C LEU A 20 16.13 -12.21 17.66
N THR A 21 14.97 -12.47 18.25
CA THR A 21 14.12 -11.42 18.86
C THR A 21 14.82 -10.75 20.05
N THR A 22 15.59 -11.51 20.84
CA THR A 22 16.36 -11.00 21.96
C THR A 22 17.41 -9.97 21.53
N TYR A 23 18.00 -10.14 20.35
CA TYR A 23 18.98 -9.19 19.80
C TYR A 23 18.38 -7.91 19.19
N ASN A 24 17.05 -7.81 19.09
CA ASN A 24 16.36 -6.62 18.58
C ASN A 24 16.82 -6.15 17.18
N LEU A 25 17.19 -7.08 16.31
CA LEU A 25 17.71 -6.77 14.99
C LEU A 25 16.59 -6.29 14.06
N LEU A 26 16.72 -5.09 13.49
CA LEU A 26 15.75 -4.54 12.54
C LEU A 26 15.55 -5.41 11.31
N SER A 27 16.61 -6.08 10.83
CA SER A 27 16.55 -6.99 9.69
C SER A 27 15.79 -8.30 9.96
N ALA A 28 15.52 -8.62 11.25
CA ALA A 28 14.71 -9.76 11.66
C ALA A 28 13.23 -9.41 11.81
N LYS A 29 12.89 -8.12 11.95
CA LYS A 29 11.51 -7.65 12.14
C LYS A 29 10.75 -7.62 10.83
N GLU A 30 9.42 -7.77 10.91
CA GLU A 30 8.53 -7.56 9.78
C GLU A 30 8.55 -6.11 9.33
N VAL A 31 8.32 -5.89 8.05
CA VAL A 31 8.35 -4.57 7.42
C VAL A 31 7.05 -4.31 6.71
N VAL A 32 6.51 -3.12 6.93
CA VAL A 32 5.38 -2.58 6.16
C VAL A 32 5.92 -1.48 5.26
N TYR A 33 5.63 -1.57 3.98
CA TYR A 33 6.01 -0.58 2.97
C TYR A 33 4.87 0.41 2.77
N LEU A 34 5.13 1.68 3.02
CA LEU A 34 4.18 2.76 2.76
C LEU A 34 4.54 3.44 1.44
N LEU A 35 3.66 3.31 0.45
CA LEU A 35 3.80 3.97 -0.84
C LEU A 35 3.10 5.32 -0.80
N ASN A 36 3.89 6.40 -0.81
CA ASN A 36 3.34 7.76 -0.86
C ASN A 36 2.85 8.06 -2.27
N VAL A 37 1.55 8.24 -2.40
CA VAL A 37 0.88 8.54 -3.67
C VAL A 37 0.17 9.90 -3.60
N SER A 38 -0.24 10.44 -4.74
CA SER A 38 -1.03 11.67 -4.76
C SER A 38 -2.40 11.46 -4.09
N ALA A 39 -2.98 12.50 -3.50
CA ALA A 39 -4.30 12.42 -2.86
C ALA A 39 -5.38 11.88 -3.82
N ARG A 40 -5.30 12.25 -5.10
CA ARG A 40 -6.20 11.75 -6.14
C ARG A 40 -6.05 10.26 -6.39
N ASP A 41 -4.81 9.77 -6.44
CA ASP A 41 -4.53 8.35 -6.70
C ASP A 41 -4.85 7.51 -5.46
N TYR A 42 -4.59 8.04 -4.27
CA TYR A 42 -4.98 7.43 -3.01
C TYR A 42 -6.48 7.14 -2.95
N LEU A 43 -7.32 8.16 -3.21
CA LEU A 43 -8.78 7.99 -3.23
C LEU A 43 -9.24 6.98 -4.29
N ARG A 44 -8.57 6.91 -5.43
CA ARG A 44 -8.88 5.93 -6.47
C ARG A 44 -8.55 4.50 -6.06
N ILE A 45 -7.39 4.30 -5.45
CA ILE A 45 -6.95 2.99 -4.98
C ILE A 45 -7.92 2.47 -3.91
N ILE A 46 -8.28 3.31 -2.93
CA ILE A 46 -9.22 2.91 -1.87
C ILE A 46 -10.62 2.65 -2.42
N SER A 47 -11.14 3.51 -3.32
CA SER A 47 -12.47 3.30 -3.89
C SER A 47 -12.58 2.01 -4.71
N THR A 48 -11.49 1.58 -5.33
CA THR A 48 -11.45 0.31 -6.05
C THR A 48 -11.38 -0.90 -5.09
N ALA A 49 -10.71 -0.74 -3.95
CA ALA A 49 -10.61 -1.81 -2.95
C ALA A 49 -11.93 -2.04 -2.17
N HIS A 50 -12.81 -1.04 -2.14
CA HIS A 50 -14.09 -1.09 -1.42
C HIS A 50 -15.31 -1.20 -2.34
N SER A 51 -15.13 -1.49 -3.63
CA SER A 51 -16.28 -1.81 -4.49
C SER A 51 -16.79 -3.21 -4.09
N PRO A 52 -17.92 -3.32 -3.39
CA PRO A 52 -18.66 -4.58 -3.39
C PRO A 52 -19.09 -4.82 -4.84
N THR A 53 -18.99 -6.05 -5.29
CA THR A 53 -19.59 -6.54 -6.51
C THR A 53 -21.11 -6.47 -6.32
N ASP A 54 -21.69 -5.32 -6.56
CA ASP A 54 -23.12 -5.21 -6.79
C ASP A 54 -23.34 -4.81 -8.25
N ASP A 55 -23.74 -5.84 -8.99
CA ASP A 55 -24.38 -5.71 -10.28
C ASP A 55 -25.60 -4.82 -10.12
N MET A 56 -25.59 -3.63 -10.69
CA MET A 56 -26.83 -3.00 -11.13
C MET A 56 -26.58 -2.00 -12.25
N ASP A 57 -27.14 -2.37 -13.38
CA ASP A 57 -27.29 -1.59 -14.60
C ASP A 57 -27.70 -0.14 -14.35
N THR A 58 -27.01 0.79 -14.98
CA THR A 58 -27.67 1.93 -15.63
C THR A 58 -26.79 2.56 -16.70
N ASN A 59 -27.35 2.56 -17.91
CA ASN A 59 -26.84 3.20 -19.11
C ASN A 59 -26.53 4.68 -18.93
N THR A 60 -25.27 5.08 -19.16
CA THR A 60 -24.90 6.38 -19.72
C THR A 60 -23.54 6.25 -20.40
N ALA A 61 -23.58 5.77 -21.62
CA ALA A 61 -22.42 5.65 -22.49
C ALA A 61 -22.22 6.97 -23.23
N ALA A 62 -21.20 7.74 -22.89
CA ALA A 62 -20.46 8.64 -23.78
C ALA A 62 -19.44 9.57 -23.09
N VAL A 63 -19.44 9.72 -21.76
CA VAL A 63 -18.49 10.60 -21.03
C VAL A 63 -17.49 9.79 -20.18
N GLU A 64 -17.63 8.48 -20.15
CA GLU A 64 -16.89 7.60 -19.24
C GLU A 64 -15.55 7.09 -19.80
N GLU A 65 -15.32 7.09 -21.11
CA GLU A 65 -14.10 6.50 -21.67
C GLU A 65 -12.81 7.26 -21.31
N GLN A 66 -12.85 8.58 -21.24
CA GLN A 66 -11.68 9.35 -20.83
C GLN A 66 -11.41 9.28 -19.31
N LYS A 67 -12.45 9.05 -18.51
CA LYS A 67 -12.29 8.81 -17.05
C LYS A 67 -11.80 7.39 -16.76
N LYS A 68 -12.19 6.39 -17.54
CA LYS A 68 -11.73 4.99 -17.38
C LYS A 68 -10.25 4.82 -17.68
N GLN A 69 -9.72 5.43 -18.74
CA GLN A 69 -8.28 5.34 -19.07
C GLN A 69 -7.38 5.97 -18.01
N LYS A 70 -7.80 7.07 -17.38
CA LYS A 70 -7.04 7.67 -16.26
C LYS A 70 -7.16 6.90 -14.95
N LYS A 71 -8.27 6.20 -14.71
CA LYS A 71 -8.47 5.31 -13.54
C LYS A 71 -7.56 4.08 -13.58
N VAL A 72 -7.42 3.47 -14.74
CA VAL A 72 -6.59 2.27 -14.95
C VAL A 72 -5.10 2.57 -14.72
N SER A 73 -4.61 3.74 -15.13
CA SER A 73 -3.19 4.06 -15.08
C SER A 73 -2.61 4.16 -13.66
N SER A 74 -3.36 4.67 -12.67
CA SER A 74 -2.85 4.86 -11.31
C SER A 74 -2.83 3.54 -10.52
N ASN A 75 -3.87 2.73 -10.66
CA ASN A 75 -3.94 1.42 -10.02
C ASN A 75 -2.91 0.46 -10.61
N VAL A 76 -2.67 0.51 -11.92
CA VAL A 76 -1.64 -0.28 -12.60
C VAL A 76 -0.25 0.06 -12.07
N LYS A 77 0.06 1.34 -11.83
CA LYS A 77 1.35 1.75 -11.26
C LYS A 77 1.52 1.27 -9.82
N PHE A 78 0.50 1.39 -9.00
CA PHE A 78 0.53 0.91 -7.61
C PHE A 78 0.73 -0.61 -7.56
N GLU A 79 -0.06 -1.35 -8.32
CA GLU A 79 0.05 -2.82 -8.39
C GLU A 79 1.38 -3.27 -8.99
N ALA A 80 1.92 -2.56 -9.98
CA ALA A 80 3.24 -2.85 -10.53
C ALA A 80 4.35 -2.69 -9.47
N VAL A 81 4.34 -1.59 -8.72
CA VAL A 81 5.32 -1.37 -7.64
C VAL A 81 5.14 -2.39 -6.51
N LYS A 82 3.91 -2.69 -6.14
CA LYS A 82 3.59 -3.73 -5.16
C LYS A 82 4.11 -5.10 -5.60
N ALA A 83 3.93 -5.46 -6.88
CA ALA A 83 4.44 -6.71 -7.43
C ALA A 83 5.98 -6.78 -7.36
N VAL A 84 6.69 -5.69 -7.69
CA VAL A 84 8.15 -5.62 -7.57
C VAL A 84 8.58 -5.78 -6.11
N ILE A 85 7.96 -5.08 -5.17
CA ILE A 85 8.26 -5.21 -3.74
C ILE A 85 8.03 -6.64 -3.26
N THR A 86 6.93 -7.26 -3.66
CA THR A 86 6.59 -8.63 -3.28
C THR A 86 7.58 -9.65 -3.87
N SER A 87 8.04 -9.44 -5.11
CA SER A 87 9.01 -10.33 -5.76
C SER A 87 10.41 -10.22 -5.16
N GLU A 88 10.86 -9.01 -4.85
CA GLU A 88 12.21 -8.75 -4.33
C GLU A 88 12.34 -9.00 -2.83
N LEU A 89 11.29 -8.71 -2.07
CA LEU A 89 11.33 -8.65 -0.60
C LEU A 89 10.46 -9.73 0.08
N GLY A 90 9.81 -10.58 -0.70
CA GLY A 90 9.02 -11.72 -0.23
C GLY A 90 7.51 -11.47 -0.12
N ALA A 91 6.75 -12.54 -0.27
CA ALA A 91 5.28 -12.53 -0.35
C ALA A 91 4.57 -12.00 0.91
N ASN A 92 5.24 -11.97 2.06
CA ASN A 92 4.66 -11.52 3.33
C ASN A 92 4.84 -10.01 3.59
N SER A 93 5.42 -9.26 2.63
CA SER A 93 5.61 -7.83 2.79
C SER A 93 4.30 -7.08 2.57
N ALA A 94 3.77 -6.44 3.61
CA ALA A 94 2.59 -5.60 3.50
C ALA A 94 2.95 -4.29 2.78
N VAL A 95 2.21 -3.96 1.72
CA VAL A 95 2.37 -2.71 0.97
C VAL A 95 1.08 -1.93 1.03
N LEU A 96 1.12 -0.73 1.61
CA LEU A 96 -0.04 0.11 1.81
C LEU A 96 0.13 1.45 1.08
N PRO A 97 -0.90 1.95 0.38
CA PRO A 97 -0.89 3.30 -0.16
C PRO A 97 -1.08 4.32 0.97
N VAL A 98 -0.36 5.42 0.91
CA VAL A 98 -0.47 6.55 1.84
C VAL A 98 -0.44 7.84 1.02
N SER A 99 -1.11 8.88 1.46
CA SER A 99 -0.99 10.20 0.86
C SER A 99 -0.68 11.25 1.92
N CYS A 100 0.59 11.61 2.05
CA CYS A 100 1.04 12.64 2.98
C CYS A 100 0.34 13.99 2.72
N LYS A 101 0.02 14.30 1.46
CA LYS A 101 -0.72 15.52 1.11
C LYS A 101 -2.15 15.49 1.63
N TRP A 102 -2.81 14.33 1.58
CA TRP A 102 -4.16 14.15 2.12
C TRP A 102 -4.16 14.29 3.64
N GLU A 103 -3.25 13.61 4.31
CA GLU A 103 -3.08 13.70 5.77
C GLU A 103 -2.81 15.13 6.22
N TRP A 104 -1.92 15.83 5.54
CA TRP A 104 -1.67 17.25 5.82
C TRP A 104 -2.92 18.11 5.69
N SER A 105 -3.71 17.91 4.64
CA SER A 105 -4.97 18.65 4.45
C SER A 105 -5.98 18.39 5.58
N LEU A 106 -6.05 17.15 6.08
CA LEU A 106 -6.90 16.81 7.23
C LEU A 106 -6.47 17.54 8.50
N VAL A 107 -5.15 17.58 8.77
CA VAL A 107 -4.60 18.32 9.93
C VAL A 107 -4.88 19.81 9.82
N GLU A 108 -4.78 20.40 8.63
CA GLU A 108 -5.14 21.81 8.43
C GLU A 108 -6.63 22.07 8.63
N MET A 109 -7.51 21.19 8.15
CA MET A 109 -8.95 21.29 8.36
C MET A 109 -9.32 21.17 9.85
N ASP A 110 -8.66 20.30 10.59
CA ASP A 110 -8.86 20.14 12.03
C ASP A 110 -8.44 21.40 12.78
N LYS A 111 -7.27 21.94 12.50
CA LYS A 111 -6.78 23.20 13.09
C LYS A 111 -7.71 24.39 12.81
N ASN A 112 -8.34 24.41 11.64
CA ASN A 112 -9.28 25.45 11.25
C ASN A 112 -10.73 25.19 11.75
N GLY A 113 -10.96 24.13 12.51
CA GLY A 113 -12.27 23.77 13.07
C GLY A 113 -13.31 23.35 12.03
N VAL A 114 -12.88 22.92 10.85
CA VAL A 114 -13.77 22.46 9.76
C VAL A 114 -14.21 21.01 9.97
N LEU A 115 -13.38 20.21 10.63
CA LEU A 115 -13.72 18.85 11.05
C LEU A 115 -14.36 18.92 12.45
N LYS A 116 -15.65 18.87 12.49
CA LYS A 116 -16.44 18.65 13.71
C LYS A 116 -17.19 17.34 13.63
#